data_7672ee2bb77ba95cf14b1631578c0fca
#
_entry.id   7672ee2bb77ba95cf14b1631578c0fca
#
_cell.length_a   1.000
_cell.length_b   1.000
_cell.length_c   1.000
_cell.angle_alpha   90.00
_cell.angle_beta   90.00
_cell.angle_gamma   90.00
#
_symmetry.space_group_name_H-M   'P 1'
#
loop_
_entity.id
_entity.type
_entity.pdbx_description
1 polymer ?
#
loop_
_entity_poly.entity_id
_entity_poly.type
_entity_poly.pdbx_seq_one_letter_code
_entity_poly.pdbx_strand_id
1 'polypeptide(L)'
;MIKGLLWVFLLLFGAFLVQYGFCAYGWVTPPPIAEITDREGERLSADETTVHLLGDPNGNVPKTMLAYYEEKVFSYQLLSGGYGGYRATRKAKLTLSASLQRAAQAALREYRGTVAVMNYETGELLCAVSTPSFAPDGKGEAAEGMFVNRFLQGLYTPGSIYKLVTLAATLEEMPDAQTQVFSCDGQQFFGGDKVTCPVPHGEQSLKDAFRNSCNCAFATLATELGEEKMTAYAEKFGLTASIAFDGFATAKGRYDSAVSLPWSGVGQGDCKINPCAFLTFLSAVARDGQVVNPYLMASVSVGGRRVYKAKTTLGDKILSPQTAHILKDYLSYSAEKYFCDPPLCAKTGTAEVGAEKPNAMLCGFLKESDTPYAFLIIAENAGSGAEICLPIAQKIFECLMHNA
;
A
#
# COMPACT_ATOMS: atom_id res chain seq x y z
N MET A 1 -59.57 -16.58 -31.53
CA MET A 1 -58.71 -15.44 -31.20
C MET A 1 -58.73 -15.08 -29.69
N ILE A 2 -59.88 -14.82 -29.07
CA ILE A 2 -60.00 -14.41 -27.66
C ILE A 2 -59.44 -15.46 -26.68
N LYS A 3 -59.66 -16.76 -26.88
CA LYS A 3 -59.10 -17.82 -26.02
C LYS A 3 -57.57 -17.88 -26.06
N GLY A 4 -56.95 -17.63 -27.22
CA GLY A 4 -55.46 -17.59 -27.33
C GLY A 4 -54.86 -16.40 -26.60
N LEU A 5 -55.49 -15.22 -26.67
CA LEU A 5 -55.10 -14.03 -25.95
C LEU A 5 -55.17 -14.22 -24.41
N LEU A 6 -56.22 -14.91 -23.95
CA LEU A 6 -56.40 -15.21 -22.53
C LEU A 6 -55.29 -16.13 -21.99
N TRP A 7 -54.90 -17.15 -22.78
CA TRP A 7 -53.77 -18.03 -22.39
C TRP A 7 -52.43 -17.30 -22.35
N VAL A 8 -52.15 -16.42 -23.31
CA VAL A 8 -50.95 -15.60 -23.30
C VAL A 8 -50.93 -14.66 -22.10
N PHE A 9 -52.05 -14.04 -21.78
CA PHE A 9 -52.18 -13.18 -20.59
C PHE A 9 -51.94 -13.97 -19.29
N LEU A 10 -52.52 -15.16 -19.15
CA LEU A 10 -52.35 -16.01 -17.95
C LEU A 10 -50.89 -16.47 -17.79
N LEU A 11 -50.22 -16.80 -18.89
CA LEU A 11 -48.77 -17.13 -18.86
C LEU A 11 -47.90 -15.95 -18.46
N LEU A 12 -48.15 -14.77 -19.02
CA LEU A 12 -47.42 -13.55 -18.66
C LEU A 12 -47.70 -13.12 -17.22
N PHE A 13 -48.94 -13.24 -16.75
CA PHE A 13 -49.30 -12.93 -15.37
C PHE A 13 -48.70 -13.94 -14.39
N GLY A 14 -48.68 -15.23 -14.73
CA GLY A 14 -47.98 -16.26 -13.97
C GLY A 14 -46.48 -16.00 -13.86
N ALA A 15 -45.85 -15.64 -14.97
CA ALA A 15 -44.42 -15.24 -14.98
C ALA A 15 -44.18 -14.01 -14.12
N PHE A 16 -45.06 -13.01 -14.18
CA PHE A 16 -45.00 -11.81 -13.34
C PHE A 16 -45.14 -12.14 -11.84
N LEU A 17 -46.07 -13.01 -11.45
CA LEU A 17 -46.24 -13.43 -10.06
C LEU A 17 -45.01 -14.19 -9.53
N VAL A 18 -44.43 -15.05 -10.37
CA VAL A 18 -43.20 -15.75 -10.03
C VAL A 18 -42.03 -14.75 -9.83
N GLN A 19 -41.89 -13.79 -10.75
CA GLN A 19 -40.89 -12.74 -10.63
C GLN A 19 -41.11 -11.86 -9.40
N TYR A 20 -42.36 -11.47 -9.12
CA TYR A 20 -42.71 -10.71 -7.93
C TYR A 20 -42.36 -11.48 -6.64
N GLY A 21 -42.66 -12.79 -6.60
CA GLY A 21 -42.29 -13.66 -5.49
C GLY A 21 -40.80 -13.73 -5.26
N PHE A 22 -39.98 -13.81 -6.33
CA PHE A 22 -38.54 -13.77 -6.23
C PHE A 22 -38.02 -12.41 -5.74
N CYS A 23 -38.58 -11.29 -6.21
CA CYS A 23 -38.24 -9.96 -5.74
C CYS A 23 -38.58 -9.78 -4.26
N ALA A 24 -39.78 -10.16 -3.84
CA ALA A 24 -40.22 -10.07 -2.45
C ALA A 24 -39.37 -10.95 -1.52
N TYR A 25 -39.01 -12.16 -1.98
CA TYR A 25 -38.11 -13.03 -1.23
C TYR A 25 -36.72 -12.43 -1.09
N GLY A 26 -36.17 -11.80 -2.14
CA GLY A 26 -34.86 -11.11 -2.10
C GLY A 26 -34.84 -9.90 -1.16
N TRP A 27 -35.99 -9.25 -0.93
CA TRP A 27 -36.12 -8.14 0.02
C TRP A 27 -36.20 -8.60 1.48
N VAL A 28 -36.78 -9.78 1.73
CA VAL A 28 -37.01 -10.32 3.08
C VAL A 28 -35.82 -11.16 3.57
N THR A 29 -35.10 -11.81 2.65
CA THR A 29 -33.92 -12.61 2.97
C THR A 29 -32.66 -11.86 2.52
N PRO A 30 -31.86 -11.36 3.46
CA PRO A 30 -30.59 -10.76 3.09
C PRO A 30 -29.77 -11.79 2.28
N PRO A 31 -29.07 -11.36 1.22
CA PRO A 31 -28.24 -12.26 0.44
C PRO A 31 -27.21 -12.93 1.37
N PRO A 32 -26.94 -14.23 1.18
CA PRO A 32 -25.92 -14.89 1.97
C PRO A 32 -24.59 -14.16 1.75
N ILE A 33 -23.97 -13.75 2.84
CA ILE A 33 -22.64 -13.10 2.83
C ILE A 33 -21.69 -14.01 2.06
N ALA A 34 -20.95 -13.45 1.11
CA ALA A 34 -19.96 -14.22 0.37
C ALA A 34 -18.92 -14.78 1.35
N GLU A 35 -18.56 -16.04 1.21
CA GLU A 35 -17.43 -16.60 1.93
C GLU A 35 -16.16 -15.94 1.41
N ILE A 36 -15.50 -15.15 2.25
CA ILE A 36 -14.25 -14.46 1.91
C ILE A 36 -13.11 -15.26 2.52
N THR A 37 -12.17 -15.67 1.67
CA THR A 37 -10.98 -16.41 2.09
C THR A 37 -9.71 -15.71 1.67
N ASP A 38 -8.64 -16.02 2.37
CA ASP A 38 -7.30 -15.64 1.98
C ASP A 38 -6.77 -16.49 0.80
N ARG A 39 -5.50 -16.31 0.45
CA ARG A 39 -4.83 -17.03 -0.64
C ARG A 39 -4.68 -18.55 -0.39
N GLU A 40 -4.66 -18.98 0.85
CA GLU A 40 -4.58 -20.39 1.26
C GLU A 40 -5.96 -21.04 1.44
N GLY A 41 -7.03 -20.26 1.51
CA GLY A 41 -8.41 -20.71 1.71
C GLY A 41 -8.91 -20.55 3.15
N GLU A 42 -8.16 -19.88 4.02
CA GLU A 42 -8.59 -19.54 5.37
C GLU A 42 -9.65 -18.44 5.34
N ARG A 43 -10.67 -18.53 6.20
CA ARG A 43 -11.76 -17.54 6.27
C ARG A 43 -11.29 -16.27 6.96
N LEU A 44 -11.57 -15.11 6.32
CA LEU A 44 -11.16 -13.79 6.79
C LEU A 44 -12.29 -12.99 7.47
N SER A 45 -13.54 -13.40 7.36
CA SER A 45 -14.70 -12.61 7.82
C SER A 45 -14.79 -12.36 9.33
N ALA A 46 -14.02 -13.08 10.14
CA ALA A 46 -13.95 -12.91 11.59
C ALA A 46 -12.57 -12.46 12.09
N ASP A 47 -11.67 -12.10 11.18
CA ASP A 47 -10.31 -11.72 11.51
C ASP A 47 -10.18 -10.21 11.64
N GLU A 48 -9.88 -9.72 12.85
CA GLU A 48 -9.71 -8.28 13.13
C GLU A 48 -8.56 -7.63 12.34
N THR A 49 -7.61 -8.42 11.86
CA THR A 49 -6.48 -7.92 11.06
C THR A 49 -6.91 -7.43 9.69
N THR A 50 -8.10 -7.84 9.22
CA THR A 50 -8.62 -7.53 7.89
C THR A 50 -9.75 -6.51 7.88
N VAL A 51 -10.25 -6.09 9.06
CA VAL A 51 -11.45 -5.24 9.17
C VAL A 51 -11.33 -3.91 8.40
N HIS A 52 -10.14 -3.31 8.33
CA HIS A 52 -9.91 -2.07 7.59
C HIS A 52 -10.03 -2.26 6.06
N LEU A 53 -9.86 -3.47 5.57
CA LEU A 53 -9.99 -3.81 4.15
C LEU A 53 -11.38 -4.38 3.85
N LEU A 54 -11.84 -5.31 4.66
CA LEU A 54 -13.12 -5.98 4.43
C LEU A 54 -14.32 -5.12 4.84
N GLY A 55 -14.17 -4.36 5.92
CA GLY A 55 -15.26 -3.59 6.52
C GLY A 55 -15.91 -4.33 7.70
N ASP A 56 -16.86 -3.66 8.30
CA ASP A 56 -17.63 -4.12 9.44
C ASP A 56 -19.14 -3.90 9.18
N PRO A 57 -20.03 -4.64 9.87
CA PRO A 57 -21.48 -4.52 9.67
C PRO A 57 -22.06 -3.12 9.96
N ASN A 58 -21.37 -2.30 10.73
CA ASN A 58 -21.80 -0.96 11.10
C ASN A 58 -21.33 0.10 10.10
N GLY A 59 -20.44 -0.26 9.16
CA GLY A 59 -19.90 0.68 8.16
C GLY A 59 -18.97 1.74 8.74
N ASN A 60 -18.28 1.45 9.85
CA ASN A 60 -17.36 2.38 10.50
C ASN A 60 -16.15 2.75 9.62
N VAL A 61 -15.69 1.79 8.80
CA VAL A 61 -14.63 2.03 7.81
C VAL A 61 -15.26 2.26 6.44
N PRO A 62 -15.14 3.44 5.84
CA PRO A 62 -15.73 3.74 4.54
C PRO A 62 -14.97 3.06 3.39
N LYS A 63 -15.67 2.81 2.28
CA LYS A 63 -15.09 2.29 1.03
C LYS A 63 -14.32 0.97 1.19
N THR A 64 -14.90 0.05 1.93
CA THR A 64 -14.34 -1.29 2.14
C THR A 64 -14.80 -2.28 1.08
N MET A 65 -14.22 -3.48 1.09
CA MET A 65 -14.59 -4.54 0.15
C MET A 65 -16.04 -4.98 0.29
N LEU A 66 -16.63 -4.94 1.48
CA LEU A 66 -18.06 -5.28 1.64
C LEU A 66 -18.93 -4.39 0.78
N ALA A 67 -18.72 -3.06 0.80
CA ALA A 67 -19.46 -2.14 -0.05
C ALA A 67 -19.23 -2.39 -1.55
N TYR A 68 -18.00 -2.75 -1.94
CA TYR A 68 -17.64 -3.07 -3.32
C TYR A 68 -18.22 -4.43 -3.77
N TYR A 69 -18.29 -5.40 -2.86
CA TYR A 69 -18.87 -6.72 -3.12
C TYR A 69 -20.37 -6.67 -3.36
N GLU A 70 -21.10 -5.81 -2.66
CA GLU A 70 -22.53 -5.62 -2.93
C GLU A 70 -22.76 -5.28 -4.39
N GLU A 71 -21.93 -4.48 -5.01
CA GLU A 71 -22.07 -4.07 -6.41
C GLU A 71 -21.58 -5.12 -7.41
N LYS A 72 -20.43 -5.78 -7.18
CA LYS A 72 -19.84 -6.72 -8.15
C LYS A 72 -20.10 -8.20 -7.88
N VAL A 73 -20.15 -8.61 -6.64
CA VAL A 73 -20.43 -10.02 -6.25
C VAL A 73 -21.92 -10.30 -6.21
N PHE A 74 -22.72 -9.27 -5.92
CA PHE A 74 -24.17 -9.30 -5.94
C PHE A 74 -24.69 -8.59 -7.19
N SER A 75 -24.22 -8.97 -8.40
CA SER A 75 -24.76 -8.39 -9.63
C SER A 75 -26.29 -8.48 -9.63
N TYR A 76 -26.93 -7.37 -10.00
CA TYR A 76 -28.39 -7.31 -10.13
C TYR A 76 -28.88 -8.42 -11.05
N GLN A 77 -29.76 -9.25 -10.55
CA GLN A 77 -30.38 -10.29 -11.34
C GLN A 77 -31.80 -9.86 -11.73
N LEU A 78 -32.01 -9.73 -13.04
CA LEU A 78 -33.29 -9.29 -13.61
C LEU A 78 -34.47 -10.16 -13.14
N LEU A 79 -34.21 -11.47 -12.93
CA LEU A 79 -35.25 -12.42 -12.51
C LEU A 79 -35.58 -12.36 -11.02
N SER A 80 -34.67 -11.92 -10.17
CA SER A 80 -34.94 -11.80 -8.73
C SER A 80 -35.19 -10.36 -8.28
N GLY A 81 -34.98 -9.37 -9.16
CA GLY A 81 -35.13 -7.95 -8.84
C GLY A 81 -34.21 -7.45 -7.74
N GLY A 82 -33.13 -8.16 -7.46
CA GLY A 82 -32.21 -7.87 -6.39
C GLY A 82 -30.78 -8.23 -6.71
N TYR A 83 -29.87 -7.82 -5.85
CA TYR A 83 -28.47 -8.22 -5.88
C TYR A 83 -28.33 -9.58 -5.18
N GLY A 84 -27.91 -10.60 -5.89
CA GLY A 84 -27.67 -11.92 -5.34
C GLY A 84 -28.39 -13.05 -6.09
N GLY A 85 -27.65 -14.11 -6.42
CA GLY A 85 -28.20 -15.32 -7.03
C GLY A 85 -28.98 -16.14 -6.00
N TYR A 86 -30.10 -16.63 -6.40
CA TYR A 86 -30.91 -17.57 -5.63
C TYR A 86 -30.07 -18.78 -5.19
N ARG A 87 -29.76 -18.89 -3.87
CA ARG A 87 -29.05 -20.02 -3.22
C ARG A 87 -27.65 -20.43 -3.76
N ALA A 88 -27.02 -19.68 -4.65
CA ALA A 88 -25.66 -20.03 -5.07
C ALA A 88 -24.65 -19.56 -4.03
N THR A 89 -23.86 -20.47 -3.46
CA THR A 89 -22.73 -20.15 -2.61
C THR A 89 -21.74 -19.29 -3.38
N ARG A 90 -21.41 -18.13 -2.84
CA ARG A 90 -20.42 -17.22 -3.42
C ARG A 90 -19.16 -17.28 -2.59
N LYS A 91 -18.04 -17.40 -3.27
CA LYS A 91 -16.71 -17.42 -2.63
C LYS A 91 -15.84 -16.39 -3.30
N ALA A 92 -15.27 -15.52 -2.50
CA ALA A 92 -14.25 -14.58 -2.94
C ALA A 92 -12.92 -14.96 -2.30
N LYS A 93 -11.91 -15.16 -3.14
CA LYS A 93 -10.55 -15.44 -2.72
C LYS A 93 -9.73 -14.16 -2.86
N LEU A 94 -9.09 -13.73 -1.79
CA LEU A 94 -8.20 -12.59 -1.76
C LEU A 94 -6.75 -13.01 -1.95
N THR A 95 -5.89 -12.03 -2.21
CA THR A 95 -4.44 -12.21 -2.29
C THR A 95 -3.76 -12.19 -0.93
N LEU A 96 -4.46 -11.74 0.12
CA LEU A 96 -3.94 -11.69 1.49
C LEU A 96 -3.50 -13.07 1.98
N SER A 97 -2.49 -13.08 2.84
CA SER A 97 -2.13 -14.20 3.69
C SER A 97 -2.58 -13.90 5.12
N ALA A 98 -3.49 -14.71 5.67
CA ALA A 98 -4.02 -14.51 7.00
C ALA A 98 -2.92 -14.65 8.08
N SER A 99 -1.99 -15.58 7.89
CA SER A 99 -0.84 -15.75 8.77
C SER A 99 0.05 -14.50 8.80
N LEU A 100 0.32 -13.92 7.62
CA LEU A 100 1.13 -12.71 7.50
C LEU A 100 0.42 -11.48 8.07
N GLN A 101 -0.91 -11.35 7.86
CA GLN A 101 -1.73 -10.30 8.47
C GLN A 101 -1.62 -10.34 10.01
N ARG A 102 -1.79 -11.52 10.61
CA ARG A 102 -1.67 -11.70 12.07
C ARG A 102 -0.26 -11.44 12.58
N ALA A 103 0.76 -11.93 11.89
CA ALA A 103 2.16 -11.67 12.25
C ALA A 103 2.48 -10.17 12.22
N ALA A 104 2.04 -9.46 11.18
CA ALA A 104 2.22 -8.03 11.02
C ALA A 104 1.47 -7.22 12.08
N GLN A 105 0.21 -7.56 12.38
CA GLN A 105 -0.55 -6.91 13.45
C GLN A 105 0.09 -7.13 14.81
N ALA A 106 0.48 -8.36 15.13
CA ALA A 106 1.14 -8.69 16.39
C ALA A 106 2.47 -7.97 16.56
N ALA A 107 3.25 -7.82 15.46
CA ALA A 107 4.51 -7.10 15.46
C ALA A 107 4.35 -5.59 15.66
N LEU A 108 3.26 -5.00 15.11
CA LEU A 108 2.97 -3.56 15.18
C LEU A 108 2.11 -3.18 16.40
N ARG A 109 1.66 -4.14 17.19
CA ARG A 109 0.60 -4.01 18.22
C ARG A 109 0.70 -2.81 19.13
N GLU A 110 1.90 -2.44 19.57
CA GLU A 110 2.14 -1.34 20.53
C GLU A 110 2.17 0.04 19.87
N TYR A 111 2.15 0.08 18.53
CA TYR A 111 2.27 1.29 17.75
C TYR A 111 1.02 1.52 16.90
N ARG A 112 0.65 2.77 16.74
CA ARG A 112 -0.25 3.17 15.66
C ARG A 112 0.54 3.12 14.36
N GLY A 113 -0.02 2.57 13.28
CA GLY A 113 0.74 2.51 12.05
C GLY A 113 0.18 1.53 11.02
N THR A 114 1.02 1.16 10.08
CA THR A 114 0.68 0.22 9.02
C THR A 114 1.87 -0.63 8.60
N VAL A 115 1.59 -1.87 8.27
CA VAL A 115 2.51 -2.79 7.58
C VAL A 115 1.86 -3.25 6.31
N ALA A 116 2.58 -3.16 5.20
CA ALA A 116 2.11 -3.66 3.92
C ALA A 116 3.19 -4.46 3.20
N VAL A 117 2.77 -5.52 2.52
CA VAL A 117 3.61 -6.39 1.69
C VAL A 117 2.90 -6.64 0.36
N MET A 118 3.61 -6.44 -0.73
CA MET A 118 3.10 -6.63 -2.09
C MET A 118 4.08 -7.45 -2.92
N ASN A 119 3.58 -8.38 -3.69
CA ASN A 119 4.37 -9.05 -4.71
C ASN A 119 4.63 -8.07 -5.86
N TYR A 120 5.89 -7.65 -6.06
CA TYR A 120 6.24 -6.65 -7.05
C TYR A 120 6.21 -7.17 -8.50
N GLU A 121 6.12 -8.49 -8.71
CA GLU A 121 5.95 -9.07 -10.05
C GLU A 121 4.49 -9.12 -10.48
N THR A 122 3.58 -9.40 -9.54
CA THR A 122 2.16 -9.63 -9.85
C THR A 122 1.24 -8.49 -9.44
N GLY A 123 1.59 -7.69 -8.44
CA GLY A 123 0.74 -6.67 -7.82
C GLY A 123 -0.18 -7.22 -6.71
N GLU A 124 -0.04 -8.51 -6.34
CA GLU A 124 -0.80 -9.10 -5.23
C GLU A 124 -0.45 -8.43 -3.90
N LEU A 125 -1.44 -7.89 -3.21
CA LEU A 125 -1.28 -7.44 -1.82
C LEU A 125 -1.39 -8.65 -0.88
N LEU A 126 -0.26 -9.03 -0.27
CA LEU A 126 -0.20 -10.15 0.67
C LEU A 126 -0.57 -9.72 2.09
N CYS A 127 -0.25 -8.48 2.43
CA CYS A 127 -0.50 -7.89 3.73
C CYS A 127 -0.82 -6.39 3.60
N ALA A 128 -1.80 -5.92 4.36
CA ALA A 128 -2.08 -4.49 4.54
C ALA A 128 -2.82 -4.29 5.88
N VAL A 129 -2.04 -4.21 6.96
CA VAL A 129 -2.53 -4.06 8.32
C VAL A 129 -2.52 -2.60 8.72
N SER A 130 -3.53 -2.17 9.47
CA SER A 130 -3.58 -0.88 10.16
C SER A 130 -3.83 -1.09 11.65
N THR A 131 -3.13 -0.35 12.50
CA THR A 131 -3.30 -0.35 13.95
C THR A 131 -3.55 1.06 14.47
N PRO A 132 -4.36 1.23 15.56
CA PRO A 132 -5.13 0.21 16.25
C PRO A 132 -6.22 -0.39 15.36
N SER A 133 -6.57 -1.65 15.60
CA SER A 133 -7.67 -2.34 14.95
C SER A 133 -8.86 -2.50 15.90
N PHE A 134 -9.93 -3.10 15.43
CA PHE A 134 -11.15 -3.33 16.20
C PHE A 134 -11.80 -4.67 15.82
N ALA A 135 -12.64 -5.19 16.70
CA ALA A 135 -13.34 -6.43 16.45
C ALA A 135 -14.30 -6.30 15.24
N PRO A 136 -14.36 -7.30 14.33
CA PRO A 136 -15.22 -7.26 13.14
C PRO A 136 -16.71 -7.07 13.44
N ASP A 137 -17.18 -7.44 14.65
CA ASP A 137 -18.56 -7.21 15.09
C ASP A 137 -18.81 -5.77 15.59
N GLY A 138 -17.81 -4.91 15.52
CA GLY A 138 -17.85 -3.51 15.94
C GLY A 138 -18.01 -3.29 17.45
N LYS A 139 -17.85 -4.35 18.25
CA LYS A 139 -17.90 -4.26 19.72
C LYS A 139 -16.50 -4.03 20.29
N GLY A 140 -16.44 -3.36 21.43
CA GLY A 140 -15.20 -3.07 22.14
C GLY A 140 -15.08 -1.59 22.48
N GLU A 141 -14.04 -1.25 23.23
CA GLU A 141 -13.73 0.14 23.54
C GLU A 141 -13.16 0.85 22.31
N ALA A 142 -13.66 2.05 22.04
CA ALA A 142 -13.20 2.85 20.92
C ALA A 142 -11.81 3.44 21.22
N ALA A 143 -10.80 3.04 20.43
CA ALA A 143 -9.50 3.67 20.45
C ALA A 143 -9.43 4.77 19.36
N GLU A 144 -8.78 5.88 19.67
CA GLU A 144 -8.61 6.97 18.71
C GLU A 144 -7.94 6.47 17.40
N GLY A 145 -8.57 6.76 16.27
CA GLY A 145 -8.06 6.40 14.94
C GLY A 145 -8.16 4.91 14.59
N MET A 146 -8.93 4.11 15.34
CA MET A 146 -9.12 2.69 15.07
C MET A 146 -9.91 2.40 13.78
N PHE A 147 -10.66 3.36 13.28
CA PHE A 147 -11.41 3.24 12.02
C PHE A 147 -10.63 3.73 10.78
N VAL A 148 -9.39 4.16 10.96
CA VAL A 148 -8.58 4.68 9.87
C VAL A 148 -7.84 3.54 9.17
N ASN A 149 -8.15 3.32 7.89
CA ASN A 149 -7.32 2.48 7.03
C ASN A 149 -6.02 3.23 6.69
N ARG A 150 -4.97 3.02 7.48
CA ARG A 150 -3.70 3.74 7.36
C ARG A 150 -2.95 3.42 6.09
N PHE A 151 -3.10 2.22 5.56
CA PHE A 151 -2.49 1.86 4.29
C PHE A 151 -3.07 2.65 3.12
N LEU A 152 -4.41 2.81 3.08
CA LEU A 152 -5.09 3.47 1.97
C LEU A 152 -5.31 4.98 2.19
N GLN A 153 -5.57 5.41 3.44
CA GLN A 153 -5.95 6.78 3.74
C GLN A 153 -4.90 7.56 4.53
N GLY A 154 -3.89 6.88 5.06
CA GLY A 154 -2.80 7.55 5.78
C GLY A 154 -1.99 8.48 4.87
N LEU A 155 -1.57 9.62 5.43
CA LEU A 155 -0.67 10.58 4.80
C LEU A 155 0.46 10.88 5.80
N TYR A 156 1.67 10.51 5.42
CA TYR A 156 2.83 10.56 6.32
C TYR A 156 3.94 11.45 5.75
N THR A 157 4.56 12.25 6.60
CA THR A 157 5.86 12.85 6.29
C THR A 157 6.86 11.70 6.15
N PRO A 158 7.49 11.53 4.97
CA PRO A 158 8.27 10.31 4.69
C PRO A 158 9.65 10.30 5.35
N GLY A 159 10.19 11.45 5.68
CA GLY A 159 11.58 11.54 6.14
C GLY A 159 12.56 10.87 5.18
N SER A 160 13.59 10.26 5.72
CA SER A 160 14.70 9.73 4.92
C SER A 160 14.37 8.62 3.92
N ILE A 161 13.18 8.02 3.94
CA ILE A 161 12.79 7.10 2.85
C ILE A 161 12.54 7.86 1.55
N TYR A 162 12.18 9.17 1.61
CA TYR A 162 12.00 10.01 0.43
C TYR A 162 13.30 10.28 -0.34
N LYS A 163 14.46 10.11 0.30
CA LYS A 163 15.76 10.19 -0.39
C LYS A 163 15.88 9.20 -1.54
N LEU A 164 15.12 8.10 -1.52
CA LEU A 164 15.01 7.20 -2.66
C LEU A 164 14.37 7.89 -3.88
N VAL A 165 13.36 8.73 -3.64
CA VAL A 165 12.69 9.53 -4.70
C VAL A 165 13.65 10.57 -5.27
N THR A 166 14.32 11.31 -4.39
CA THR A 166 15.32 12.33 -4.80
C THR A 166 16.49 11.68 -5.55
N LEU A 167 17.00 10.53 -5.07
CA LEU A 167 18.05 9.77 -5.76
C LEU A 167 17.58 9.30 -7.15
N ALA A 168 16.36 8.78 -7.26
CA ALA A 168 15.81 8.33 -8.53
C ALA A 168 15.72 9.48 -9.54
N ALA A 169 15.20 10.65 -9.11
CA ALA A 169 15.16 11.86 -9.93
C ALA A 169 16.56 12.32 -10.35
N THR A 170 17.50 12.33 -9.40
CA THR A 170 18.91 12.70 -9.67
C THR A 170 19.54 11.80 -10.73
N LEU A 171 19.38 10.49 -10.61
CA LEU A 171 19.97 9.53 -11.55
C LEU A 171 19.37 9.61 -12.96
N GLU A 172 18.10 9.98 -13.08
CA GLU A 172 17.44 10.21 -14.38
C GLU A 172 17.88 11.51 -15.05
N GLU A 173 18.13 12.58 -14.26
CA GLU A 173 18.41 13.93 -14.79
C GLU A 173 19.90 14.26 -14.83
N MET A 174 20.65 13.72 -13.90
CA MET A 174 22.07 14.05 -13.67
C MET A 174 22.89 12.73 -13.52
N PRO A 175 23.09 11.96 -14.59
CA PRO A 175 23.77 10.66 -14.48
C PRO A 175 25.19 10.75 -13.93
N ASP A 176 25.87 11.89 -14.11
CA ASP A 176 27.21 12.16 -13.58
C ASP A 176 27.23 12.37 -12.05
N ALA A 177 26.08 12.55 -11.39
CA ALA A 177 25.99 12.71 -9.94
C ALA A 177 26.59 11.50 -9.18
N GLN A 178 26.66 10.33 -9.80
CA GLN A 178 27.28 9.13 -9.22
C GLN A 178 28.80 9.33 -8.95
N THR A 179 29.45 10.22 -9.67
CA THR A 179 30.87 10.52 -9.52
C THR A 179 31.18 11.70 -8.60
N GLN A 180 30.12 12.38 -8.12
CA GLN A 180 30.24 13.53 -7.23
C GLN A 180 30.68 13.09 -5.83
N VAL A 181 31.47 13.96 -5.20
CA VAL A 181 31.87 13.85 -3.79
C VAL A 181 31.13 14.92 -2.99
N PHE A 182 30.49 14.48 -1.91
CA PHE A 182 29.72 15.34 -1.01
C PHE A 182 30.48 15.53 0.30
N SER A 183 30.62 16.78 0.75
CA SER A 183 31.14 17.09 2.06
C SER A 183 30.01 17.40 3.04
N CYS A 184 30.13 16.88 4.27
CA CYS A 184 29.12 17.10 5.31
C CYS A 184 29.74 17.29 6.67
N ASP A 185 29.78 18.53 7.15
CA ASP A 185 30.27 18.90 8.49
C ASP A 185 29.15 18.88 9.55
N GLY A 186 28.02 18.17 9.27
CA GLY A 186 26.87 18.08 10.14
C GLY A 186 25.79 19.12 9.87
N GLN A 187 26.07 20.12 9.05
CA GLN A 187 25.10 21.14 8.63
C GLN A 187 25.50 21.79 7.30
N GLN A 188 24.51 22.33 6.59
CA GLN A 188 24.72 23.10 5.37
C GLN A 188 23.63 24.14 5.22
N PHE A 189 23.97 25.31 4.62
CA PHE A 189 23.05 26.40 4.37
C PHE A 189 22.69 26.48 2.88
N PHE A 190 21.41 26.63 2.60
CA PHE A 190 20.83 26.76 1.26
C PHE A 190 19.98 28.04 1.24
N GLY A 191 20.60 29.17 0.87
CA GLY A 191 19.92 30.45 1.04
C GLY A 191 19.59 30.73 2.52
N GLY A 192 18.30 30.84 2.84
CA GLY A 192 17.81 31.03 4.22
C GLY A 192 17.66 29.73 5.03
N ASP A 193 17.71 28.57 4.37
CA ASP A 193 17.46 27.29 5.00
C ASP A 193 18.76 26.68 5.58
N LYS A 194 18.68 26.24 6.83
CA LYS A 194 19.73 25.45 7.47
C LYS A 194 19.31 23.97 7.50
N VAL A 195 20.03 23.13 6.78
CA VAL A 195 19.86 21.67 6.81
C VAL A 195 20.89 21.06 7.74
N THR A 196 20.45 20.17 8.63
CA THR A 196 21.30 19.52 9.63
C THR A 196 21.32 18.00 9.46
N CYS A 197 22.44 17.38 9.76
CA CYS A 197 22.61 15.94 9.94
C CYS A 197 22.82 15.62 11.43
N PRO A 198 22.41 14.43 11.90
CA PRO A 198 22.65 14.01 13.29
C PRO A 198 24.14 13.98 13.66
N VAL A 199 24.99 13.66 12.69
CA VAL A 199 26.47 13.62 12.82
C VAL A 199 27.13 14.16 11.56
N PRO A 200 28.35 14.71 11.64
CA PRO A 200 29.17 14.98 10.46
C PRO A 200 29.52 13.68 9.73
N HIS A 201 29.45 13.67 8.40
CA HIS A 201 29.77 12.49 7.59
C HIS A 201 31.11 12.62 6.85
N GLY A 202 31.71 13.82 6.83
CA GLY A 202 32.93 14.11 6.08
C GLY A 202 32.72 14.06 4.57
N GLU A 203 33.81 13.78 3.84
CA GLU A 203 33.75 13.52 2.39
C GLU A 203 33.22 12.12 2.11
N GLN A 204 32.26 12.01 1.20
CA GLN A 204 31.56 10.76 0.89
C GLN A 204 31.08 10.75 -0.56
N SER A 205 31.00 9.55 -1.15
CA SER A 205 30.36 9.33 -2.44
C SER A 205 28.84 9.48 -2.32
N LEU A 206 28.14 9.59 -3.45
CA LEU A 206 26.67 9.57 -3.46
C LEU A 206 26.12 8.28 -2.83
N LYS A 207 26.75 7.14 -3.08
CA LYS A 207 26.36 5.84 -2.53
C LYS A 207 26.51 5.81 -1.01
N ASP A 208 27.62 6.34 -0.47
CA ASP A 208 27.82 6.47 0.98
C ASP A 208 26.87 7.49 1.60
N ALA A 209 26.59 8.60 0.92
CA ALA A 209 25.62 9.60 1.37
C ALA A 209 24.21 9.01 1.50
N PHE A 210 23.81 8.14 0.57
CA PHE A 210 22.54 7.41 0.67
C PHE A 210 22.54 6.42 1.83
N ARG A 211 23.61 5.62 1.98
CA ARG A 211 23.79 4.67 3.09
C ARG A 211 23.79 5.36 4.46
N ASN A 212 24.50 6.51 4.56
CA ASN A 212 24.59 7.32 5.77
C ASN A 212 23.34 8.17 6.01
N SER A 213 22.41 8.16 5.05
CA SER A 213 21.20 8.99 5.10
C SER A 213 21.52 10.48 5.28
N CYS A 214 22.57 10.99 4.62
CA CYS A 214 23.07 12.35 4.76
C CYS A 214 22.06 13.39 4.27
N ASN A 215 21.53 14.23 5.17
CA ASN A 215 20.59 15.29 4.81
C ASN A 215 21.24 16.35 3.92
N CYS A 216 22.47 16.75 4.22
CA CYS A 216 23.18 17.78 3.46
C CYS A 216 23.34 17.39 1.98
N ALA A 217 23.82 16.17 1.70
CA ALA A 217 23.98 15.69 0.33
C ALA A 217 22.64 15.65 -0.44
N PHE A 218 21.57 15.16 0.18
CA PHE A 218 20.26 15.09 -0.48
C PHE A 218 19.57 16.44 -0.62
N ALA A 219 19.81 17.38 0.28
CA ALA A 219 19.40 18.78 0.13
C ALA A 219 20.14 19.47 -1.03
N THR A 220 21.44 19.19 -1.20
CA THR A 220 22.22 19.67 -2.36
C THR A 220 21.61 19.16 -3.65
N LEU A 221 21.37 17.84 -3.77
CA LEU A 221 20.78 17.24 -4.96
C LEU A 221 19.39 17.80 -5.29
N ALA A 222 18.53 17.96 -4.28
CA ALA A 222 17.20 18.56 -4.48
C ALA A 222 17.29 20.02 -4.95
N THR A 223 18.24 20.77 -4.42
CA THR A 223 18.46 22.16 -4.82
C THR A 223 19.01 22.25 -6.26
N GLU A 224 19.92 21.37 -6.64
CA GLU A 224 20.47 21.27 -8.01
C GLU A 224 19.41 20.82 -9.04
N LEU A 225 18.53 19.89 -8.67
CA LEU A 225 17.39 19.50 -9.51
C LEU A 225 16.40 20.63 -9.69
N GLY A 226 16.16 21.38 -8.65
CA GLY A 226 15.16 22.47 -8.61
C GLY A 226 13.74 21.97 -8.36
N GLU A 227 12.88 22.90 -7.97
CA GLU A 227 11.48 22.65 -7.59
C GLU A 227 10.66 21.99 -8.70
N GLU A 228 10.80 22.48 -9.93
CA GLU A 228 10.03 22.01 -11.08
C GLU A 228 10.28 20.51 -11.34
N LYS A 229 11.54 20.07 -11.37
CA LYS A 229 11.89 18.68 -11.60
C LYS A 229 11.48 17.80 -10.42
N MET A 230 11.73 18.24 -9.20
CA MET A 230 11.34 17.48 -8.01
C MET A 230 9.83 17.24 -7.96
N THR A 231 9.03 18.24 -8.31
CA THR A 231 7.56 18.13 -8.42
C THR A 231 7.16 17.16 -9.54
N ALA A 232 7.74 17.33 -10.73
CA ALA A 232 7.46 16.46 -11.88
C ALA A 232 7.79 14.98 -11.59
N TYR A 233 8.89 14.71 -10.87
CA TYR A 233 9.24 13.34 -10.48
C TYR A 233 8.34 12.78 -9.38
N ALA A 234 7.89 13.59 -8.41
CA ALA A 234 6.89 13.16 -7.45
C ALA A 234 5.57 12.75 -8.13
N GLU A 235 5.16 13.49 -9.16
CA GLU A 235 4.00 13.17 -10.00
C GLU A 235 4.23 11.92 -10.87
N LYS A 236 5.35 11.86 -11.60
CA LYS A 236 5.74 10.74 -12.46
C LYS A 236 5.80 9.42 -11.69
N PHE A 237 6.26 9.46 -10.45
CA PHE A 237 6.33 8.29 -9.57
C PHE A 237 4.99 7.94 -8.90
N GLY A 238 3.93 8.68 -9.20
CA GLY A 238 2.58 8.43 -8.70
C GLY A 238 2.34 8.81 -7.24
N LEU A 239 3.28 9.54 -6.61
CA LEU A 239 3.23 9.86 -5.19
C LEU A 239 2.17 10.92 -4.84
N THR A 240 1.75 11.73 -5.82
CA THR A 240 0.73 12.78 -5.67
C THR A 240 -0.63 12.38 -6.25
N ALA A 241 -0.73 11.17 -6.79
CA ALA A 241 -1.96 10.63 -7.36
C ALA A 241 -2.71 9.71 -6.38
N SER A 242 -3.99 9.50 -6.64
CA SER A 242 -4.76 8.43 -5.99
C SER A 242 -4.66 7.16 -6.83
N ILE A 243 -4.36 6.04 -6.19
CA ILE A 243 -4.40 4.72 -6.81
C ILE A 243 -5.77 4.11 -6.55
N ALA A 244 -6.41 3.62 -7.62
CA ALA A 244 -7.71 2.95 -7.54
C ALA A 244 -7.58 1.48 -7.94
N PHE A 245 -8.04 0.57 -7.08
CA PHE A 245 -8.10 -0.87 -7.35
C PHE A 245 -9.20 -1.52 -6.50
N ASP A 246 -9.87 -2.53 -7.03
CA ASP A 246 -10.86 -3.34 -6.32
C ASP A 246 -11.91 -2.53 -5.53
N GLY A 247 -12.31 -1.34 -6.04
CA GLY A 247 -13.25 -0.43 -5.38
C GLY A 247 -12.62 0.48 -4.33
N PHE A 248 -11.36 0.30 -3.98
CA PHE A 248 -10.61 1.22 -3.14
C PHE A 248 -10.10 2.43 -3.93
N ALA A 249 -9.86 3.51 -3.23
CA ALA A 249 -9.12 4.65 -3.72
C ALA A 249 -8.25 5.19 -2.58
N THR A 250 -6.96 5.36 -2.84
CA THR A 250 -6.04 5.88 -1.83
C THR A 250 -6.18 7.39 -1.66
N ALA A 251 -5.79 7.90 -0.50
CA ALA A 251 -5.53 9.32 -0.35
C ALA A 251 -4.39 9.74 -1.30
N LYS A 252 -4.44 10.97 -1.77
CA LYS A 252 -3.37 11.56 -2.59
C LYS A 252 -2.26 12.06 -1.69
N GLY A 253 -1.02 11.67 -1.98
CA GLY A 253 0.13 12.31 -1.38
C GLY A 253 0.28 13.76 -1.84
N ARG A 254 1.27 14.45 -1.26
CA ARG A 254 1.59 15.82 -1.62
C ARG A 254 3.10 16.01 -1.61
N TYR A 255 3.62 16.63 -2.64
CA TYR A 255 4.95 17.22 -2.65
C TYR A 255 4.80 18.73 -2.71
N ASP A 256 5.34 19.42 -1.74
CA ASP A 256 5.30 20.87 -1.68
C ASP A 256 6.67 21.37 -1.18
N SER A 257 7.36 22.09 -2.04
CA SER A 257 8.69 22.65 -1.78
C SER A 257 8.66 24.16 -1.46
N ALA A 258 7.47 24.77 -1.46
CA ALA A 258 7.32 26.22 -1.25
C ALA A 258 7.87 26.68 0.11
N VAL A 259 7.85 25.82 1.14
CA VAL A 259 8.41 26.15 2.46
C VAL A 259 9.93 25.99 2.45
N SER A 260 10.46 24.91 1.88
CA SER A 260 11.90 24.64 1.79
C SER A 260 12.17 23.52 0.81
N LEU A 261 12.73 23.83 -0.34
CA LEU A 261 13.15 22.82 -1.33
C LEU A 261 14.21 21.87 -0.77
N PRO A 262 15.27 22.33 -0.06
CA PRO A 262 16.26 21.43 0.52
C PRO A 262 15.66 20.38 1.47
N TRP A 263 14.77 20.79 2.36
CA TRP A 263 14.11 19.88 3.30
C TRP A 263 13.08 18.95 2.63
N SER A 264 12.39 19.43 1.57
CA SER A 264 11.47 18.59 0.78
C SER A 264 12.20 17.45 0.10
N GLY A 265 13.43 17.69 -0.41
CA GLY A 265 14.28 16.65 -0.98
C GLY A 265 14.73 15.58 0.01
N VAL A 266 14.71 15.89 1.29
CA VAL A 266 15.00 14.96 2.39
C VAL A 266 13.73 14.26 2.90
N GLY A 267 12.56 14.68 2.41
CA GLY A 267 11.26 14.14 2.80
C GLY A 267 10.69 14.76 4.08
N GLN A 268 11.05 16.00 4.37
CA GLN A 268 10.52 16.80 5.48
C GLN A 268 9.64 17.95 4.95
N GLY A 269 9.20 18.82 5.83
CA GLY A 269 8.29 19.91 5.48
C GLY A 269 6.89 19.42 5.10
N ASP A 270 6.31 20.01 4.05
CA ASP A 270 4.96 19.67 3.59
C ASP A 270 4.89 18.47 2.63
N CYS A 271 5.96 17.68 2.57
CA CYS A 271 5.96 16.43 1.83
C CYS A 271 5.15 15.35 2.57
N LYS A 272 4.16 14.76 1.90
CA LYS A 272 3.31 13.68 2.43
C LYS A 272 3.19 12.55 1.41
N ILE A 273 3.47 11.34 1.85
CA ILE A 273 3.25 10.13 1.05
C ILE A 273 2.04 9.34 1.54
N ASN A 274 1.36 8.70 0.61
CA ASN A 274 0.42 7.63 0.92
C ASN A 274 1.18 6.29 0.90
N PRO A 275 0.98 5.39 1.89
CA PRO A 275 1.71 4.12 1.98
C PRO A 275 1.54 3.21 0.76
N CYS A 276 0.33 3.09 0.22
CA CYS A 276 0.08 2.28 -0.97
C CYS A 276 0.80 2.84 -2.22
N ALA A 277 0.75 4.17 -2.41
CA ALA A 277 1.44 4.83 -3.51
C ALA A 277 2.97 4.65 -3.41
N PHE A 278 3.53 4.81 -2.21
CA PHE A 278 4.96 4.62 -2.00
C PHE A 278 5.40 3.16 -2.19
N LEU A 279 4.61 2.20 -1.72
CA LEU A 279 4.86 0.77 -1.94
C LEU A 279 4.80 0.40 -3.44
N THR A 280 3.88 1.02 -4.19
CA THR A 280 3.78 0.85 -5.64
C THR A 280 5.01 1.41 -6.37
N PHE A 281 5.48 2.60 -5.99
CA PHE A 281 6.74 3.16 -6.48
C PHE A 281 7.94 2.25 -6.17
N LEU A 282 8.03 1.76 -4.94
CA LEU A 282 9.10 0.85 -4.52
C LEU A 282 9.09 -0.46 -5.32
N SER A 283 7.89 -0.98 -5.60
CA SER A 283 7.71 -2.17 -6.45
C SER A 283 8.17 -1.93 -7.88
N ALA A 284 7.97 -0.72 -8.41
CA ALA A 284 8.51 -0.36 -9.72
C ALA A 284 10.04 -0.30 -9.73
N VAL A 285 10.68 0.18 -8.65
CA VAL A 285 12.14 0.11 -8.50
C VAL A 285 12.61 -1.35 -8.52
N ALA A 286 11.95 -2.24 -7.77
CA ALA A 286 12.27 -3.67 -7.76
C ALA A 286 12.10 -4.32 -9.14
N ARG A 287 11.16 -3.83 -9.96
CA ARG A 287 10.74 -4.37 -11.27
C ARG A 287 11.28 -3.54 -12.46
N ASP A 288 12.54 -3.11 -12.39
CA ASP A 288 13.26 -2.42 -13.47
C ASP A 288 12.54 -1.17 -14.01
N GLY A 289 11.86 -0.46 -13.14
CA GLY A 289 11.16 0.80 -13.41
C GLY A 289 9.73 0.64 -13.90
N GLN A 290 9.22 -0.58 -14.03
CA GLN A 290 7.87 -0.87 -14.52
C GLN A 290 6.87 -0.95 -13.36
N VAL A 291 5.87 -0.07 -13.34
CA VAL A 291 4.78 -0.12 -12.35
C VAL A 291 3.96 -1.40 -12.53
N VAL A 292 3.62 -2.03 -11.42
CA VAL A 292 2.58 -3.06 -11.34
C VAL A 292 1.44 -2.53 -10.45
N ASN A 293 0.21 -2.61 -10.94
CA ASN A 293 -0.93 -2.11 -10.19
C ASN A 293 -1.31 -3.07 -9.08
N PRO A 294 -1.53 -2.58 -7.85
CA PRO A 294 -1.94 -3.42 -6.73
C PRO A 294 -3.34 -3.99 -6.97
N TYR A 295 -3.58 -5.19 -6.45
CA TYR A 295 -4.91 -5.77 -6.34
C TYR A 295 -5.03 -6.69 -5.13
N LEU A 296 -6.26 -6.84 -4.67
CA LEU A 296 -6.61 -7.61 -3.48
C LEU A 296 -7.51 -8.81 -3.82
N MET A 297 -8.39 -8.68 -4.82
CA MET A 297 -9.30 -9.73 -5.23
C MET A 297 -8.64 -10.69 -6.22
N ALA A 298 -8.28 -11.90 -5.79
CA ALA A 298 -7.70 -12.91 -6.66
C ALA A 298 -8.74 -13.58 -7.56
N SER A 299 -9.89 -13.98 -7.01
CA SER A 299 -10.95 -14.63 -7.81
C SER A 299 -12.30 -14.62 -7.10
N VAL A 300 -13.38 -14.74 -7.90
CA VAL A 300 -14.75 -14.93 -7.41
C VAL A 300 -15.35 -16.17 -8.06
N SER A 301 -16.03 -16.99 -7.26
CA SER A 301 -16.78 -18.17 -7.71
C SER A 301 -18.23 -18.11 -7.25
N VAL A 302 -19.15 -18.56 -8.08
CA VAL A 302 -20.60 -18.64 -7.80
C VAL A 302 -21.05 -20.05 -8.12
N GLY A 303 -21.62 -20.76 -7.15
CA GLY A 303 -22.06 -22.14 -7.31
C GLY A 303 -20.93 -23.08 -7.79
N GLY A 304 -19.71 -22.88 -7.32
CA GLY A 304 -18.51 -23.64 -7.71
C GLY A 304 -17.89 -23.24 -9.06
N ARG A 305 -18.56 -22.38 -9.84
CA ARG A 305 -17.99 -21.87 -11.12
C ARG A 305 -17.27 -20.57 -10.89
N ARG A 306 -16.01 -20.48 -11.31
CA ARG A 306 -15.24 -19.23 -11.28
C ARG A 306 -15.77 -18.24 -12.31
N VAL A 307 -16.24 -17.07 -11.84
CA VAL A 307 -16.80 -15.98 -12.65
C VAL A 307 -15.84 -14.82 -12.82
N TYR A 308 -14.85 -14.69 -11.93
CA TYR A 308 -13.80 -13.69 -12.00
C TYR A 308 -12.44 -14.30 -11.62
N LYS A 309 -11.39 -13.89 -12.28
CA LYS A 309 -9.99 -14.12 -11.92
C LYS A 309 -9.19 -12.87 -12.24
N ALA A 310 -8.45 -12.37 -11.28
CA ALA A 310 -7.54 -11.25 -11.46
C ALA A 310 -6.45 -11.57 -12.50
N LYS A 311 -5.94 -10.53 -13.09
CA LYS A 311 -4.76 -10.55 -13.95
C LYS A 311 -3.82 -9.46 -13.49
N THR A 312 -2.54 -9.72 -13.51
CA THR A 312 -1.52 -8.69 -13.36
C THR A 312 -1.74 -7.60 -14.39
N THR A 313 -1.82 -6.35 -13.94
CA THR A 313 -1.94 -5.18 -14.80
C THR A 313 -0.73 -4.28 -14.59
N LEU A 314 -0.10 -3.90 -15.69
CA LEU A 314 1.05 -3.01 -15.67
C LEU A 314 0.58 -1.57 -15.85
N GLY A 315 1.20 -0.67 -15.10
CA GLY A 315 1.09 0.77 -15.29
C GLY A 315 2.19 1.30 -16.22
N ASP A 316 2.57 2.54 -16.03
CA ASP A 316 3.62 3.18 -16.83
C ASP A 316 5.02 2.71 -16.40
N LYS A 317 5.98 2.86 -17.32
CA LYS A 317 7.39 2.74 -16.99
C LYS A 317 7.89 4.08 -16.48
N ILE A 318 8.15 4.17 -15.18
CA ILE A 318 8.46 5.42 -14.49
C ILE A 318 9.96 5.67 -14.32
N LEU A 319 10.79 4.64 -14.45
CA LEU A 319 12.25 4.70 -14.37
C LEU A 319 12.88 3.95 -15.55
N SER A 320 14.10 4.34 -15.92
CA SER A 320 14.93 3.53 -16.80
C SER A 320 15.39 2.26 -16.07
N PRO A 321 15.59 1.12 -16.75
CA PRO A 321 16.13 -0.09 -16.13
C PRO A 321 17.52 0.16 -15.51
N GLN A 322 18.31 1.04 -16.11
CA GLN A 322 19.62 1.41 -15.59
C GLN A 322 19.50 2.12 -14.24
N THR A 323 18.64 3.12 -14.13
CA THR A 323 18.35 3.81 -12.87
C THR A 323 17.84 2.85 -11.82
N ALA A 324 16.88 1.98 -12.16
CA ALA A 324 16.35 0.98 -11.25
C ALA A 324 17.46 0.04 -10.74
N HIS A 325 18.38 -0.38 -11.60
CA HIS A 325 19.51 -1.23 -11.21
C HIS A 325 20.45 -0.52 -10.21
N ILE A 326 20.76 0.76 -10.45
CA ILE A 326 21.60 1.56 -9.53
C ILE A 326 20.90 1.74 -8.18
N LEU A 327 19.59 2.02 -8.19
CA LEU A 327 18.79 2.13 -6.96
C LEU A 327 18.79 0.82 -6.15
N LYS A 328 18.67 -0.33 -6.81
CA LYS A 328 18.78 -1.65 -6.15
C LYS A 328 20.14 -1.84 -5.49
N ASP A 329 21.21 -1.46 -6.17
CA ASP A 329 22.58 -1.54 -5.62
C ASP A 329 22.74 -0.63 -4.39
N TYR A 330 22.24 0.60 -4.45
CA TYR A 330 22.30 1.55 -3.32
C TYR A 330 21.44 1.11 -2.14
N LEU A 331 20.22 0.61 -2.40
CA LEU A 331 19.35 0.06 -1.36
C LEU A 331 19.95 -1.19 -0.71
N SER A 332 20.59 -2.07 -1.49
CA SER A 332 21.31 -3.23 -0.98
C SER A 332 22.45 -2.80 -0.05
N TYR A 333 23.28 -1.87 -0.50
CA TYR A 333 24.37 -1.33 0.29
C TYR A 333 23.89 -0.63 1.58
N SER A 334 22.75 0.05 1.52
CA SER A 334 22.11 0.63 2.71
C SER A 334 21.62 -0.44 3.69
N ALA A 335 21.05 -1.55 3.19
CA ALA A 335 20.51 -2.62 4.00
C ALA A 335 21.57 -3.44 4.77
N GLU A 336 22.78 -3.56 4.23
CA GLU A 336 23.91 -4.27 4.86
C GLU A 336 24.27 -3.78 6.28
N LYS A 337 23.85 -2.56 6.63
CA LYS A 337 23.99 -2.04 8.01
C LYS A 337 23.16 -2.80 9.03
N TYR A 338 22.07 -3.43 8.61
CA TYR A 338 21.01 -3.91 9.49
C TYR A 338 20.66 -5.37 9.28
N PHE A 339 20.85 -5.89 8.05
CA PHE A 339 20.45 -7.23 7.66
C PHE A 339 21.57 -7.96 6.93
N CYS A 340 21.85 -9.17 7.38
CA CYS A 340 22.78 -10.07 6.69
C CYS A 340 22.04 -11.15 5.90
N ASP A 341 20.82 -11.51 6.34
CA ASP A 341 19.97 -12.56 5.76
C ASP A 341 18.50 -12.28 6.14
N PRO A 342 17.52 -12.37 5.20
CA PRO A 342 17.69 -12.57 3.75
C PRO A 342 18.31 -11.34 3.06
N PRO A 343 18.84 -11.49 1.81
CA PRO A 343 19.39 -10.36 1.07
C PRO A 343 18.32 -9.35 0.72
N LEU A 344 18.48 -8.12 1.22
CA LEU A 344 17.52 -7.05 1.12
C LEU A 344 18.02 -5.87 0.32
N CYS A 345 17.07 -5.18 -0.28
CA CYS A 345 17.17 -3.78 -0.66
C CYS A 345 16.29 -2.97 0.30
N ALA A 346 16.85 -2.14 1.18
CA ALA A 346 16.06 -1.43 2.18
C ALA A 346 16.62 -0.06 2.57
N LYS A 347 15.71 0.80 3.03
CA LYS A 347 16.00 2.13 3.59
C LYS A 347 15.16 2.39 4.82
N THR A 348 15.83 2.78 5.92
CA THR A 348 15.17 3.28 7.13
C THR A 348 14.82 4.75 6.99
N GLY A 349 13.76 5.16 7.67
CA GLY A 349 13.34 6.55 7.80
C GLY A 349 13.00 6.89 9.25
N THR A 350 13.33 8.10 9.63
CA THR A 350 12.91 8.74 10.86
C THR A 350 12.36 10.10 10.45
N ALA A 351 11.06 10.31 10.58
CA ALA A 351 10.38 11.50 10.09
C ALA A 351 9.88 12.33 11.27
N GLU A 352 10.39 13.53 11.42
CA GLU A 352 9.95 14.47 12.45
C GLU A 352 8.50 14.91 12.20
N VAL A 353 7.68 14.93 13.25
CA VAL A 353 6.27 15.27 13.21
C VAL A 353 5.91 16.25 14.36
N GLY A 354 6.39 17.46 14.22
CA GLY A 354 6.17 18.52 15.22
C GLY A 354 6.85 18.22 16.56
N ALA A 355 6.10 18.31 17.65
CA ALA A 355 6.60 18.10 19.03
C ALA A 355 6.55 16.62 19.46
N GLU A 356 5.91 15.76 18.69
CA GLU A 356 5.80 14.32 18.97
C GLU A 356 7.11 13.59 18.65
N LYS A 357 7.23 12.34 19.14
CA LYS A 357 8.31 11.48 18.67
C LYS A 357 8.21 11.29 17.16
N PRO A 358 9.34 11.14 16.46
CA PRO A 358 9.32 10.91 15.03
C PRO A 358 8.53 9.64 14.64
N ASN A 359 7.99 9.63 13.42
CA ASN A 359 7.50 8.39 12.82
C ASN A 359 8.69 7.51 12.43
N ALA A 360 8.65 6.26 12.86
CA ALA A 360 9.60 5.24 12.45
C ALA A 360 9.15 4.58 11.16
N MET A 361 10.06 4.47 10.18
CA MET A 361 9.74 3.90 8.88
C MET A 361 10.85 2.96 8.40
N LEU A 362 10.44 1.93 7.66
CA LEU A 362 11.32 1.05 6.90
C LEU A 362 10.60 0.63 5.62
N CYS A 363 11.28 0.73 4.51
CA CYS A 363 10.80 0.28 3.22
C CYS A 363 11.87 -0.51 2.49
N GLY A 364 11.46 -1.44 1.64
CA GLY A 364 12.40 -2.26 0.89
C GLY A 364 11.73 -3.37 0.10
N PHE A 365 12.56 -4.26 -0.42
CA PHE A 365 12.13 -5.49 -1.09
C PHE A 365 13.19 -6.59 -0.96
N LEU A 366 12.73 -7.83 -1.01
CA LEU A 366 13.58 -9.02 -1.06
C LEU A 366 14.20 -9.16 -2.45
N LYS A 367 15.46 -9.56 -2.52
CA LYS A 367 16.22 -9.69 -3.78
C LYS A 367 16.02 -11.03 -4.48
N GLU A 368 15.53 -12.03 -3.76
CA GLU A 368 15.41 -13.38 -4.29
C GLU A 368 14.20 -13.51 -5.21
N SER A 369 14.38 -14.21 -6.32
CA SER A 369 13.34 -14.42 -7.34
C SER A 369 12.12 -15.19 -6.82
N ASP A 370 12.31 -16.04 -5.83
CA ASP A 370 11.26 -16.89 -5.25
C ASP A 370 10.39 -16.13 -4.24
N THR A 371 10.89 -14.99 -3.75
CA THR A 371 10.22 -14.10 -2.81
C THR A 371 10.17 -12.66 -3.32
N PRO A 372 9.44 -12.39 -4.42
CA PRO A 372 9.41 -11.07 -5.05
C PRO A 372 8.52 -10.08 -4.27
N TYR A 373 8.87 -9.82 -3.01
CA TYR A 373 8.05 -9.05 -2.10
C TYR A 373 8.67 -7.71 -1.76
N ALA A 374 7.94 -6.63 -2.06
CA ALA A 374 8.19 -5.29 -1.54
C ALA A 374 7.40 -5.08 -0.25
N PHE A 375 7.94 -4.30 0.68
CA PHE A 375 7.34 -4.04 1.98
C PHE A 375 7.49 -2.60 2.42
N LEU A 376 6.54 -2.14 3.23
CA LEU A 376 6.57 -0.84 3.90
C LEU A 376 6.04 -1.01 5.33
N ILE A 377 6.78 -0.47 6.29
CA ILE A 377 6.44 -0.43 7.71
C ILE A 377 6.47 1.02 8.15
N ILE A 378 5.40 1.46 8.79
CA ILE A 378 5.28 2.79 9.40
C ILE A 378 4.72 2.62 10.81
N ALA A 379 5.45 3.13 11.81
CA ALA A 379 4.99 3.24 13.20
C ALA A 379 4.96 4.72 13.59
N GLU A 380 3.76 5.22 13.92
CA GLU A 380 3.51 6.62 14.26
C GLU A 380 4.11 6.94 15.62
N ASN A 381 4.78 8.08 15.74
CA ASN A 381 5.31 8.63 17.00
C ASN A 381 6.16 7.62 17.80
N ALA A 382 6.87 6.74 17.09
CA ALA A 382 7.58 5.61 17.68
C ALA A 382 9.08 5.87 17.92
N GLY A 383 9.69 6.79 17.16
CA GLY A 383 11.10 7.14 17.27
C GLY A 383 11.95 6.72 16.10
N SER A 384 13.05 6.00 16.34
CA SER A 384 14.02 5.61 15.32
C SER A 384 13.47 4.52 14.39
N GLY A 385 13.56 4.76 13.07
CA GLY A 385 13.14 3.77 12.08
C GLY A 385 13.92 2.45 12.18
N ALA A 386 15.23 2.52 12.49
CA ALA A 386 16.03 1.32 12.67
C ALA A 386 15.63 0.54 13.95
N GLU A 387 15.51 1.22 15.09
CA GLU A 387 15.22 0.54 16.36
C GLU A 387 13.83 -0.10 16.40
N ILE A 388 12.84 0.56 15.81
CA ILE A 388 11.44 0.14 15.87
C ILE A 388 11.07 -0.79 14.71
N CYS A 389 11.45 -0.45 13.47
CA CYS A 389 10.95 -1.19 12.30
C CYS A 389 11.77 -2.46 12.00
N LEU A 390 13.05 -2.56 12.40
CA LEU A 390 13.84 -3.77 12.14
C LEU A 390 13.28 -5.01 12.85
N PRO A 391 12.94 -4.97 14.16
CA PRO A 391 12.31 -6.12 14.83
C PRO A 391 10.95 -6.50 14.21
N ILE A 392 10.18 -5.50 13.75
CA ILE A 392 8.90 -5.75 13.05
C ILE A 392 9.16 -6.47 11.73
N ALA A 393 10.12 -5.96 10.93
CA ALA A 393 10.49 -6.56 9.65
C ALA A 393 10.97 -7.99 9.80
N GLN A 394 11.80 -8.29 10.81
CA GLN A 394 12.28 -9.63 11.07
C GLN A 394 11.13 -10.63 11.26
N LYS A 395 10.12 -10.31 12.06
CA LYS A 395 8.93 -11.17 12.26
C LYS A 395 8.14 -11.38 10.98
N ILE A 396 8.09 -10.36 10.12
CA ILE A 396 7.42 -10.44 8.81
C ILE A 396 8.20 -11.37 7.88
N PHE A 397 9.53 -11.24 7.82
CA PHE A 397 10.38 -12.09 6.98
C PHE A 397 10.37 -13.54 7.44
N GLU A 398 10.42 -13.80 8.76
CA GLU A 398 10.25 -15.15 9.31
C GLU A 398 8.93 -15.78 8.84
N CYS A 399 7.82 -15.03 8.86
CA CYS A 399 6.53 -15.52 8.37
C CYS A 399 6.53 -15.74 6.84
N LEU A 400 7.14 -14.86 6.06
CA LEU A 400 7.24 -14.99 4.60
C LEU A 400 8.06 -16.21 4.19
N MET A 401 9.19 -16.45 4.85
CA MET A 401 10.09 -17.58 4.54
C MET A 401 9.54 -18.95 4.98
N HIS A 402 8.67 -18.99 5.99
CA HIS A 402 8.00 -20.25 6.41
C HIS A 402 6.82 -20.64 5.53
N ASN A 403 6.24 -19.70 4.78
CA ASN A 403 5.08 -19.90 3.93
C ASN A 403 5.41 -19.90 2.42
N ALA A 404 6.68 -19.76 2.07
CA ALA A 404 7.23 -19.92 0.73
C ALA A 404 7.71 -21.35 0.53
#